data_4779c2fa0f12f0ecbc163a0e38180d1a
#
_entry.id   4779c2fa0f12f0ecbc163a0e38180d1a
#
_cell.length_a   1.000
_cell.length_b   1.000
_cell.length_c   1.000
_cell.angle_alpha   90.00
_cell.angle_beta   90.00
_cell.angle_gamma   90.00
#
_symmetry.space_group_name_H-M   'P 1'
#
loop_
_entity.id
_entity.type
_entity.pdbx_description
1 polymer ?
#
loop_
_entity_poly.entity_id
_entity_poly.type
_entity_poly.pdbx_seq_one_letter_code
_entity_poly.pdbx_strand_id
1 'polypeptide(L)'
;MKKILILTVTAGNAHNACAKAMKEKLESMNGLPATSKDGRTVELFANVGSITDVENAVARGAEGIGLFRSEFLYMENTKFPTEQEQFTAYKTAIETIKKPMIIRTLDIGGDKELSYYKFDQEENPFLGWRAIRISLDLKDVFKTQLRAILRASAFGDIRIMYPMIISVEEFKAANEVLEECKQELRQDCIPFNASIQTGIMIETPAAVLCADDLAKEVDFFSIGTNDLTQYLLAVDRGNQKISKMYNSFHPAVLRAINKVIEAGHKHGKIVGMCGEFASDEKAIPMLLGMGLDEFSMTATEVASARYNIRNLNYKECQKLANEVCIKGTIAEVMELLNDFGK
;
A
#
# COMPACT_ATOMS: atom_id res chain seq x y z
N MET A 1 -13.30 -12.03 -16.58
CA MET A 1 -14.55 -11.24 -16.82
C MET A 1 -14.24 -10.04 -17.68
N LYS A 2 -15.01 -9.78 -18.73
CA LYS A 2 -14.79 -8.59 -19.58
C LYS A 2 -15.01 -7.34 -18.75
N LYS A 3 -14.04 -6.39 -18.78
CA LYS A 3 -14.25 -5.05 -18.23
C LYS A 3 -15.48 -4.45 -18.91
N ILE A 4 -16.60 -4.36 -18.21
CA ILE A 4 -17.76 -3.63 -18.68
C ILE A 4 -17.49 -2.17 -18.30
N LEU A 5 -16.83 -1.44 -19.21
CA LEU A 5 -16.78 0.01 -19.14
C LEU A 5 -18.19 0.50 -19.49
N ILE A 6 -18.93 0.89 -18.48
CA ILE A 6 -20.27 1.46 -18.67
C ILE A 6 -20.08 2.93 -19.04
N LEU A 7 -19.83 3.17 -20.32
CA LEU A 7 -20.06 4.48 -20.92
C LEU A 7 -21.57 4.67 -21.04
N THR A 8 -22.15 5.41 -20.12
CA THR A 8 -23.55 5.84 -20.18
C THR A 8 -23.73 6.94 -21.22
N VAL A 9 -23.62 6.58 -22.50
CA VAL A 9 -24.15 7.40 -23.59
C VAL A 9 -24.78 6.44 -24.59
N THR A 10 -26.10 6.36 -24.59
CA THR A 10 -26.95 5.72 -25.62
C THR A 10 -26.79 4.21 -25.86
N ALA A 11 -26.44 3.41 -24.85
CA ALA A 11 -26.63 1.97 -24.93
C ALA A 11 -28.01 1.59 -24.34
N GLY A 12 -28.72 0.73 -25.01
CA GLY A 12 -30.14 0.44 -24.72
C GLY A 12 -30.42 -0.06 -23.29
N ASN A 13 -31.65 -0.05 -22.85
CA ASN A 13 -32.16 -0.36 -21.51
C ASN A 13 -31.57 -1.63 -20.84
N ALA A 14 -31.19 -2.63 -21.64
CA ALA A 14 -30.61 -3.88 -21.13
C ALA A 14 -29.18 -3.69 -20.51
N HIS A 15 -28.35 -2.84 -21.08
CA HIS A 15 -27.01 -2.56 -20.55
C HIS A 15 -27.08 -1.76 -19.26
N ASN A 16 -27.99 -0.80 -19.19
CA ASN A 16 -28.23 -0.01 -17.99
C ASN A 16 -28.79 -0.87 -16.84
N ALA A 17 -29.68 -1.83 -17.15
CA ALA A 17 -30.23 -2.77 -16.16
C ALA A 17 -29.13 -3.71 -15.60
N CYS A 18 -28.26 -4.25 -16.45
CA CYS A 18 -27.14 -5.10 -16.04
C CYS A 18 -26.14 -4.34 -15.16
N ALA A 19 -25.80 -3.12 -15.54
CA ALA A 19 -24.94 -2.24 -14.79
C ALA A 19 -25.50 -1.91 -13.41
N LYS A 20 -26.79 -1.58 -13.34
CA LYS A 20 -27.49 -1.29 -12.11
C LYS A 20 -27.52 -2.51 -11.19
N ALA A 21 -27.86 -3.68 -11.72
CA ALA A 21 -27.88 -4.94 -10.96
C ALA A 21 -26.50 -5.30 -10.43
N MET A 22 -25.42 -5.06 -11.21
CA MET A 22 -24.05 -5.31 -10.77
C MET A 22 -23.64 -4.33 -9.67
N LYS A 23 -23.97 -3.05 -9.80
CA LYS A 23 -23.75 -2.04 -8.76
C LYS A 23 -24.48 -2.40 -7.46
N GLU A 24 -25.75 -2.72 -7.52
CA GLU A 24 -26.57 -3.13 -6.38
C GLU A 24 -26.00 -4.39 -5.70
N LYS A 25 -25.52 -5.36 -6.50
CA LYS A 25 -24.84 -6.56 -5.98
C LYS A 25 -23.54 -6.25 -5.27
N LEU A 26 -22.71 -5.33 -5.80
CA LEU A 26 -21.48 -4.90 -5.16
C LEU A 26 -21.78 -4.10 -3.87
N GLU A 27 -22.75 -3.20 -3.91
CA GLU A 27 -23.18 -2.42 -2.74
C GLU A 27 -23.74 -3.31 -1.62
N SER A 28 -24.43 -4.40 -1.96
CA SER A 28 -24.94 -5.38 -0.98
C SER A 28 -23.84 -6.14 -0.24
N MET A 29 -22.60 -6.07 -0.70
CA MET A 29 -21.44 -6.68 -0.05
C MET A 29 -20.70 -5.75 0.91
N ASN A 30 -21.09 -4.48 0.97
CA ASN A 30 -20.49 -3.54 1.91
C ASN A 30 -20.69 -4.04 3.35
N GLY A 31 -19.61 -4.03 4.14
CA GLY A 31 -19.61 -4.51 5.52
C GLY A 31 -19.53 -6.04 5.70
N LEU A 32 -19.60 -6.83 4.61
CA LEU A 32 -19.30 -8.25 4.70
C LEU A 32 -17.79 -8.49 4.73
N PRO A 33 -17.28 -9.48 5.50
CA PRO A 33 -15.86 -9.80 5.51
C PRO A 33 -15.42 -10.35 4.14
N ALA A 34 -14.18 -10.05 3.76
CA ALA A 34 -13.55 -10.58 2.55
C ALA A 34 -13.05 -12.01 2.80
N THR A 35 -13.97 -12.96 2.88
CA THR A 35 -13.70 -14.36 3.21
C THR A 35 -13.94 -15.24 1.99
N SER A 36 -12.94 -16.05 1.59
CA SER A 36 -13.06 -17.05 0.52
C SER A 36 -14.10 -18.13 0.86
N LYS A 37 -14.53 -18.90 -0.13
CA LYS A 37 -15.52 -19.98 0.05
C LYS A 37 -15.12 -21.05 1.07
N ASP A 38 -13.82 -21.24 1.26
CA ASP A 38 -13.23 -22.23 2.16
C ASP A 38 -12.63 -21.61 3.44
N GLY A 39 -12.97 -20.34 3.75
CA GLY A 39 -12.79 -19.72 5.07
C GLY A 39 -11.53 -18.88 5.27
N ARG A 40 -10.73 -18.60 4.23
CA ARG A 40 -9.62 -17.63 4.35
C ARG A 40 -10.18 -16.20 4.33
N THR A 41 -9.98 -15.45 5.40
CA THR A 41 -10.33 -14.03 5.50
C THR A 41 -9.09 -13.18 5.29
N VAL A 42 -9.24 -12.09 4.56
CA VAL A 42 -8.23 -11.04 4.35
C VAL A 42 -8.84 -9.68 4.61
N GLU A 43 -8.00 -8.67 4.80
CA GLU A 43 -8.42 -7.29 5.01
C GLU A 43 -8.42 -6.51 3.68
N LEU A 44 -9.44 -5.69 3.47
CA LEU A 44 -9.56 -4.80 2.31
C LEU A 44 -9.48 -3.35 2.76
N PHE A 45 -8.32 -2.76 2.56
CA PHE A 45 -8.01 -1.40 2.96
C PHE A 45 -8.04 -0.45 1.75
N ALA A 46 -8.08 0.84 2.03
CA ALA A 46 -8.05 1.87 1.02
C ALA A 46 -6.71 2.61 0.98
N ASN A 47 -6.29 3.02 -0.22
CA ASN A 47 -5.23 4.00 -0.44
C ASN A 47 -5.87 5.39 -0.53
N VAL A 48 -5.40 6.35 0.23
CA VAL A 48 -5.94 7.70 0.31
C VAL A 48 -4.84 8.75 0.29
N GLY A 49 -5.16 9.96 -0.21
CA GLY A 49 -4.28 11.13 -0.19
C GLY A 49 -4.95 12.37 0.42
N SER A 50 -6.26 12.31 0.68
CA SER A 50 -7.04 13.44 1.19
C SER A 50 -8.12 12.96 2.15
N ILE A 51 -8.72 13.90 2.91
CA ILE A 51 -9.88 13.61 3.78
C ILE A 51 -11.08 13.16 2.94
N THR A 52 -11.28 13.73 1.77
CA THR A 52 -12.35 13.30 0.85
C THR A 52 -12.16 11.85 0.41
N ASP A 53 -10.93 11.40 0.22
CA ASP A 53 -10.67 9.98 -0.08
C ASP A 53 -11.01 9.07 1.11
N VAL A 54 -10.75 9.54 2.34
CA VAL A 54 -11.13 8.81 3.57
C VAL A 54 -12.65 8.66 3.66
N GLU A 55 -13.40 9.73 3.41
CA GLU A 55 -14.88 9.69 3.37
C GLU A 55 -15.37 8.70 2.30
N ASN A 56 -14.77 8.72 1.12
CA ASN A 56 -15.06 7.77 0.06
C ASN A 56 -14.73 6.33 0.47
N ALA A 57 -13.61 6.10 1.18
CA ALA A 57 -13.23 4.78 1.68
C ALA A 57 -14.26 4.23 2.68
N VAL A 58 -14.75 5.06 3.59
CA VAL A 58 -15.85 4.73 4.51
C VAL A 58 -17.11 4.35 3.73
N ALA A 59 -17.52 5.19 2.78
CA ALA A 59 -18.73 4.98 1.98
C ALA A 59 -18.67 3.70 1.13
N ARG A 60 -17.47 3.26 0.73
CA ARG A 60 -17.21 2.04 -0.05
C ARG A 60 -16.95 0.81 0.81
N GLY A 61 -16.99 0.95 2.14
CA GLY A 61 -16.86 -0.17 3.06
C GLY A 61 -15.43 -0.70 3.18
N ALA A 62 -14.41 0.16 3.06
CA ALA A 62 -13.03 -0.20 3.37
C ALA A 62 -12.91 -0.57 4.86
N GLU A 63 -12.07 -1.57 5.15
CA GLU A 63 -11.86 -2.10 6.50
C GLU A 63 -10.73 -1.38 7.25
N GLY A 64 -10.06 -0.44 6.56
CA GLY A 64 -8.98 0.41 7.07
C GLY A 64 -8.39 1.25 5.96
N ILE A 65 -7.31 1.97 6.31
CA ILE A 65 -6.45 2.68 5.36
C ILE A 65 -5.08 2.00 5.37
N GLY A 66 -4.72 1.30 4.29
CA GLY A 66 -3.43 0.62 4.15
C GLY A 66 -2.33 1.54 3.63
N LEU A 67 -2.71 2.69 3.07
CA LEU A 67 -1.77 3.72 2.66
C LEU A 67 -2.42 5.11 2.75
N PHE A 68 -2.04 5.87 3.77
CA PHE A 68 -2.25 7.31 3.77
C PHE A 68 -1.00 7.96 3.17
N ARG A 69 -1.15 8.56 1.99
CA ARG A 69 -0.07 9.26 1.27
C ARG A 69 0.13 10.63 1.86
N SER A 70 1.10 10.78 2.74
CA SER A 70 1.35 12.03 3.46
C SER A 70 1.98 13.13 2.59
N GLU A 71 2.58 12.77 1.45
CA GLU A 71 3.22 13.72 0.54
C GLU A 71 2.29 14.80 0.00
N PHE A 72 0.98 14.55 -0.12
CA PHE A 72 0.01 15.56 -0.55
C PHE A 72 -0.04 16.76 0.37
N LEU A 73 0.13 16.56 1.69
CA LEU A 73 0.21 17.65 2.66
C LEU A 73 1.40 18.57 2.41
N TYR A 74 2.44 18.07 1.78
CA TYR A 74 3.64 18.82 1.43
C TYR A 74 3.52 19.45 0.05
N MET A 75 2.99 18.72 -0.93
CA MET A 75 2.93 19.18 -2.34
C MET A 75 1.90 20.31 -2.54
N GLU A 76 0.81 20.31 -1.78
CA GLU A 76 -0.25 21.32 -1.85
C GLU A 76 0.07 22.59 -1.03
N ASN A 77 1.19 22.60 -0.31
CA ASN A 77 1.58 23.71 0.55
C ASN A 77 2.62 24.61 -0.13
N THR A 78 2.91 25.75 0.49
CA THR A 78 3.95 26.73 0.06
C THR A 78 5.17 26.72 0.96
N LYS A 79 5.20 25.86 1.97
CA LYS A 79 6.29 25.62 2.92
C LYS A 79 6.13 24.21 3.49
N PHE A 80 7.11 23.71 4.21
CA PHE A 80 6.95 22.46 4.99
C PHE A 80 5.77 22.61 5.95
N PRO A 81 4.82 21.65 5.95
CA PRO A 81 3.67 21.70 6.84
C PRO A 81 4.11 21.60 8.30
N THR A 82 3.51 22.42 9.15
CA THR A 82 3.77 22.44 10.59
C THR A 82 3.25 21.14 11.24
N GLU A 83 3.75 20.85 12.46
CA GLU A 83 3.25 19.75 13.28
C GLU A 83 1.72 19.82 13.47
N GLN A 84 1.19 21.04 13.71
CA GLN A 84 -0.24 21.24 13.94
C GLN A 84 -1.10 21.01 12.68
N GLU A 85 -0.65 21.42 11.51
CA GLU A 85 -1.34 21.18 10.23
C GLU A 85 -1.41 19.67 9.94
N GLN A 86 -0.28 18.96 10.08
CA GLN A 86 -0.22 17.52 9.87
C GLN A 86 -1.05 16.76 10.92
N PHE A 87 -0.93 17.14 12.21
CA PHE A 87 -1.73 16.54 13.28
C PHE A 87 -3.24 16.67 13.01
N THR A 88 -3.69 17.85 12.57
CA THR A 88 -5.10 18.07 12.26
C THR A 88 -5.58 17.16 11.14
N ALA A 89 -4.79 17.02 10.07
CA ALA A 89 -5.12 16.13 8.96
C ALA A 89 -5.20 14.66 9.40
N TYR A 90 -4.18 14.15 10.10
CA TYR A 90 -4.15 12.76 10.55
C TYR A 90 -5.24 12.45 11.59
N LYS A 91 -5.49 13.38 12.52
CA LYS A 91 -6.58 13.25 13.49
C LYS A 91 -7.93 13.18 12.79
N THR A 92 -8.21 14.10 11.87
CA THR A 92 -9.47 14.09 11.11
C THR A 92 -9.65 12.79 10.35
N ALA A 93 -8.58 12.29 9.71
CA ALA A 93 -8.62 11.04 8.97
C ALA A 93 -8.98 9.84 9.86
N ILE A 94 -8.29 9.69 11.01
CA ILE A 94 -8.52 8.54 11.91
C ILE A 94 -9.90 8.61 12.59
N GLU A 95 -10.36 9.80 12.97
CA GLU A 95 -11.70 9.99 13.53
C GLU A 95 -12.81 9.77 12.50
N THR A 96 -12.53 9.93 11.20
CA THR A 96 -13.46 9.67 10.09
C THR A 96 -13.55 8.18 9.79
N ILE A 97 -12.40 7.50 9.59
CA ILE A 97 -12.39 6.07 9.23
C ILE A 97 -12.76 5.19 10.42
N LYS A 98 -12.35 5.53 11.64
CA LYS A 98 -12.55 4.77 12.89
C LYS A 98 -12.11 3.30 12.79
N LYS A 99 -11.08 3.03 12.04
CA LYS A 99 -10.49 1.73 11.73
C LYS A 99 -8.98 1.89 11.60
N PRO A 100 -8.17 0.82 11.51
CA PRO A 100 -6.73 0.93 11.36
C PRO A 100 -6.33 1.85 10.21
N MET A 101 -5.31 2.67 10.42
CA MET A 101 -4.76 3.58 9.41
C MET A 101 -3.23 3.54 9.40
N ILE A 102 -2.65 3.17 8.27
CA ILE A 102 -1.20 3.16 8.04
C ILE A 102 -0.82 4.48 7.36
N ILE A 103 0.00 5.28 8.04
CA ILE A 103 0.54 6.53 7.49
C ILE A 103 1.95 6.24 6.96
N ARG A 104 2.15 6.44 5.67
CA ARG A 104 3.47 6.44 5.08
C ARG A 104 4.16 7.77 5.39
N THR A 105 5.37 7.72 5.96
CA THR A 105 6.17 8.92 6.13
C THR A 105 6.55 9.51 4.78
N LEU A 106 7.03 10.74 4.77
CA LEU A 106 7.27 11.54 3.58
C LEU A 106 7.99 10.77 2.47
N ASP A 107 7.36 10.70 1.30
CA ASP A 107 7.90 10.09 0.08
C ASP A 107 7.92 11.13 -1.04
N ILE A 108 8.86 12.06 -0.96
CA ILE A 108 9.19 13.07 -1.98
C ILE A 108 10.56 12.78 -2.59
N GLY A 109 10.91 13.49 -3.67
CA GLY A 109 12.06 13.21 -4.50
C GLY A 109 11.68 12.29 -5.68
N GLY A 110 12.61 12.00 -6.55
CA GLY A 110 12.30 11.29 -7.78
C GLY A 110 11.48 12.17 -8.74
N ASP A 111 10.20 11.86 -8.88
CA ASP A 111 9.23 12.58 -9.71
C ASP A 111 8.34 13.58 -8.93
N LYS A 112 8.50 13.64 -7.61
CA LYS A 112 7.69 14.47 -6.71
C LYS A 112 8.50 15.66 -6.20
N GLU A 113 8.34 16.82 -6.83
CA GLU A 113 8.99 18.06 -6.45
C GLU A 113 8.11 18.91 -5.52
N LEU A 114 8.76 19.73 -4.69
CA LEU A 114 8.10 20.75 -3.88
C LEU A 114 8.37 22.13 -4.49
N SER A 115 7.33 22.93 -4.67
CA SER A 115 7.46 24.26 -5.26
C SER A 115 8.31 25.25 -4.44
N TYR A 116 8.43 24.99 -3.14
CA TYR A 116 9.11 25.83 -2.15
C TYR A 116 10.45 25.27 -1.64
N TYR A 117 10.84 24.07 -2.07
CA TYR A 117 12.11 23.44 -1.72
C TYR A 117 12.81 22.96 -2.97
N LYS A 118 13.99 23.51 -3.23
CA LYS A 118 14.76 23.17 -4.43
C LYS A 118 15.63 21.94 -4.14
N PHE A 119 15.34 20.85 -4.82
CA PHE A 119 16.20 19.68 -4.85
C PHE A 119 17.39 19.93 -5.79
N ASP A 120 18.53 19.35 -5.46
CA ASP A 120 19.65 19.30 -6.40
C ASP A 120 19.28 18.43 -7.60
N GLN A 121 19.83 18.79 -8.75
CA GLN A 121 19.60 17.99 -9.95
C GLN A 121 20.41 16.69 -9.88
N GLU A 122 19.73 15.57 -9.98
CA GLU A 122 20.31 14.24 -9.98
C GLU A 122 20.21 13.60 -11.37
N GLU A 123 21.21 12.78 -11.74
CA GLU A 123 21.15 12.04 -13.00
C GLU A 123 20.11 10.91 -12.98
N ASN A 124 19.87 10.31 -11.81
CA ASN A 124 18.92 9.23 -11.60
C ASN A 124 18.05 9.49 -10.35
N PRO A 125 17.08 10.41 -10.41
CA PRO A 125 16.33 10.85 -9.25
C PRO A 125 15.58 9.72 -8.51
N PHE A 126 15.10 8.69 -9.23
CA PHE A 126 14.48 7.52 -8.60
C PHE A 126 15.45 6.66 -7.77
N LEU A 127 16.75 6.73 -8.04
CA LEU A 127 17.81 6.03 -7.30
C LEU A 127 18.53 6.97 -6.30
N GLY A 128 18.15 8.24 -6.26
CA GLY A 128 18.84 9.30 -5.54
C GLY A 128 18.28 9.59 -4.15
N TRP A 129 18.32 10.88 -3.81
CA TRP A 129 17.90 11.40 -2.53
C TRP A 129 16.39 11.57 -2.48
N ARG A 130 15.71 10.54 -1.95
CA ARG A 130 14.24 10.49 -1.85
C ARG A 130 13.78 9.77 -0.57
N ALA A 131 12.54 10.02 -0.20
CA ALA A 131 11.81 9.29 0.85
C ALA A 131 12.54 9.26 2.19
N ILE A 132 12.81 8.06 2.74
CA ILE A 132 13.48 7.92 4.05
C ILE A 132 14.88 8.54 4.06
N ARG A 133 15.58 8.60 2.93
CA ARG A 133 16.90 9.24 2.82
C ARG A 133 16.80 10.74 3.11
N ILE A 134 15.80 11.41 2.53
CA ILE A 134 15.48 12.81 2.84
C ILE A 134 15.09 12.96 4.30
N SER A 135 14.22 12.06 4.80
CA SER A 135 13.71 12.13 6.17
C SER A 135 14.84 12.03 7.22
N LEU A 136 15.82 11.15 7.00
CA LEU A 136 16.95 10.99 7.91
C LEU A 136 17.94 12.17 7.85
N ASP A 137 18.10 12.80 6.68
CA ASP A 137 18.95 13.98 6.49
C ASP A 137 18.27 15.26 7.01
N LEU A 138 16.99 15.45 6.69
CA LEU A 138 16.19 16.59 7.18
C LEU A 138 15.45 16.21 8.46
N LYS A 139 16.22 15.87 9.51
CA LYS A 139 15.74 15.33 10.76
C LYS A 139 14.63 16.19 11.40
N ASP A 140 14.71 17.52 11.32
CA ASP A 140 13.71 18.41 11.90
C ASP A 140 12.36 18.30 11.18
N VAL A 141 12.37 18.14 9.85
CA VAL A 141 11.15 17.90 9.06
C VAL A 141 10.57 16.53 9.41
N PHE A 142 11.41 15.51 9.53
CA PHE A 142 11.01 14.16 9.92
C PHE A 142 10.41 14.12 11.33
N LYS A 143 11.06 14.76 12.30
CA LYS A 143 10.53 14.87 13.69
C LYS A 143 9.19 15.58 13.72
N THR A 144 9.04 16.66 12.95
CA THR A 144 7.77 17.38 12.83
C THR A 144 6.65 16.44 12.36
N GLN A 145 6.90 15.58 11.37
CA GLN A 145 5.94 14.60 10.89
C GLN A 145 5.66 13.51 11.94
N LEU A 146 6.71 12.91 12.50
CA LEU A 146 6.57 11.83 13.50
C LEU A 146 5.82 12.30 14.75
N ARG A 147 6.09 13.52 15.24
CA ARG A 147 5.35 14.11 16.37
C ARG A 147 3.87 14.29 16.04
N ALA A 148 3.55 14.76 14.83
CA ALA A 148 2.17 14.90 14.38
C ALA A 148 1.43 13.55 14.32
N ILE A 149 2.10 12.50 13.78
CA ILE A 149 1.55 11.13 13.73
C ILE A 149 1.34 10.57 15.14
N LEU A 150 2.34 10.71 16.03
CA LEU A 150 2.25 10.27 17.42
C LEU A 150 1.09 10.94 18.14
N ARG A 151 0.93 12.27 18.03
CA ARG A 151 -0.20 12.98 18.61
C ARG A 151 -1.55 12.47 18.10
N ALA A 152 -1.64 12.22 16.79
CA ALA A 152 -2.86 11.68 16.18
C ALA A 152 -3.16 10.25 16.64
N SER A 153 -2.15 9.46 17.00
CA SER A 153 -2.31 8.08 17.48
C SER A 153 -3.05 7.95 18.83
N ALA A 154 -3.23 9.06 19.55
CA ALA A 154 -4.09 9.09 20.75
C ALA A 154 -5.59 8.97 20.41
N PHE A 155 -5.98 9.10 19.13
CA PHE A 155 -7.37 9.15 18.67
C PHE A 155 -7.81 7.88 17.93
N GLY A 156 -6.92 6.92 17.71
CA GLY A 156 -7.25 5.64 17.06
C GLY A 156 -6.04 4.81 16.69
N ASP A 157 -6.27 3.66 16.02
CA ASP A 157 -5.20 2.74 15.58
C ASP A 157 -4.46 3.32 14.37
N ILE A 158 -3.40 4.08 14.65
CA ILE A 158 -2.47 4.60 13.64
C ILE A 158 -1.19 3.77 13.70
N ARG A 159 -0.68 3.44 12.51
CA ARG A 159 0.59 2.74 12.30
C ARG A 159 1.48 3.56 11.39
N ILE A 160 2.79 3.48 11.57
CA ILE A 160 3.78 4.21 10.77
C ILE A 160 4.40 3.23 9.76
N MET A 161 4.54 3.69 8.51
CA MET A 161 5.22 2.94 7.46
C MET A 161 6.34 3.78 6.85
N TYR A 162 7.57 3.26 6.90
CA TYR A 162 8.72 3.92 6.29
C TYR A 162 8.94 3.45 4.84
N PRO A 163 8.97 4.38 3.86
CA PRO A 163 9.21 4.07 2.46
C PRO A 163 10.70 3.89 2.14
N MET A 164 11.02 3.22 1.04
CA MET A 164 12.36 3.12 0.43
C MET A 164 13.46 2.53 1.31
N ILE A 165 13.10 1.75 2.31
CA ILE A 165 14.06 1.06 3.19
C ILE A 165 14.88 0.03 2.39
N ILE A 166 16.19 0.01 2.62
CA ILE A 166 17.11 -0.95 2.02
C ILE A 166 17.83 -1.84 3.04
N SER A 167 17.80 -1.48 4.34
CA SER A 167 18.51 -2.23 5.39
C SER A 167 17.84 -2.12 6.75
N VAL A 168 18.26 -3.01 7.66
CA VAL A 168 17.85 -2.98 9.08
C VAL A 168 18.37 -1.72 9.77
N GLU A 169 19.55 -1.24 9.38
CA GLU A 169 20.17 -0.03 9.94
C GLU A 169 19.32 1.22 9.64
N GLU A 170 18.82 1.36 8.41
CA GLU A 170 17.92 2.48 8.05
C GLU A 170 16.62 2.43 8.86
N PHE A 171 16.03 1.25 9.02
CA PHE A 171 14.83 1.08 9.85
C PHE A 171 15.11 1.47 11.31
N LYS A 172 16.23 1.02 11.87
CA LYS A 172 16.63 1.37 13.25
C LYS A 172 16.88 2.86 13.40
N ALA A 173 17.57 3.49 12.44
CA ALA A 173 17.80 4.93 12.46
C ALA A 173 16.49 5.73 12.44
N ALA A 174 15.50 5.31 11.65
CA ALA A 174 14.17 5.93 11.64
C ALA A 174 13.45 5.77 12.99
N ASN A 175 13.54 4.59 13.62
CA ASN A 175 12.96 4.35 14.94
C ASN A 175 13.69 5.08 16.07
N GLU A 176 14.99 5.34 15.97
CA GLU A 176 15.71 6.20 16.92
C GLU A 176 15.13 7.61 16.94
N VAL A 177 14.86 8.19 15.74
CA VAL A 177 14.18 9.50 15.65
C VAL A 177 12.78 9.45 16.22
N LEU A 178 12.03 8.35 15.99
CA LEU A 178 10.71 8.15 16.58
C LEU A 178 10.75 8.13 18.11
N GLU A 179 11.72 7.43 18.70
CA GLU A 179 11.89 7.37 20.16
C GLU A 179 12.26 8.74 20.75
N GLU A 180 13.09 9.53 20.06
CA GLU A 180 13.35 10.93 20.45
C GLU A 180 12.02 11.72 20.50
N CYS A 181 11.19 11.61 19.45
CA CYS A 181 9.88 12.27 19.40
C CYS A 181 8.96 11.82 20.56
N LYS A 182 8.95 10.53 20.87
CA LYS A 182 8.19 9.99 22.02
C LYS A 182 8.66 10.57 23.35
N GLN A 183 10.00 10.74 23.52
CA GLN A 183 10.57 11.37 24.73
C GLN A 183 10.15 12.83 24.85
N GLU A 184 10.24 13.62 23.77
CA GLU A 184 9.82 15.01 23.75
C GLU A 184 8.33 15.16 24.09
N LEU A 185 7.44 14.36 23.47
CA LEU A 185 6.02 14.41 23.77
C LEU A 185 5.69 14.03 25.20
N ARG A 186 6.44 13.09 25.82
CA ARG A 186 6.31 12.79 27.26
C ARG A 186 6.72 13.99 28.12
N GLN A 187 7.81 14.70 27.79
CA GLN A 187 8.24 15.91 28.50
C GLN A 187 7.22 17.03 28.36
N ASP A 188 6.61 17.17 27.18
CA ASP A 188 5.56 18.13 26.90
C ASP A 188 4.19 17.73 27.50
N CYS A 189 4.08 16.57 28.14
CA CYS A 189 2.82 15.99 28.64
C CYS A 189 1.73 15.83 27.57
N ILE A 190 2.11 15.59 26.31
CA ILE A 190 1.19 15.39 25.18
C ILE A 190 0.88 13.89 25.04
N PRO A 191 -0.41 13.49 25.04
CA PRO A 191 -0.80 12.09 24.94
C PRO A 191 -0.54 11.52 23.53
N PHE A 192 -0.09 10.26 23.48
CA PHE A 192 0.11 9.48 22.26
C PHE A 192 0.09 7.97 22.56
N ASN A 193 -0.05 7.13 21.54
CA ASN A 193 0.09 5.69 21.66
C ASN A 193 1.58 5.31 21.77
N ALA A 194 2.05 4.95 22.97
CA ALA A 194 3.44 4.55 23.20
C ALA A 194 3.84 3.27 22.44
N SER A 195 2.85 2.39 22.15
CA SER A 195 3.03 1.11 21.44
C SER A 195 2.62 1.22 19.97
N ILE A 196 2.77 2.41 19.36
CA ILE A 196 2.48 2.58 17.94
C ILE A 196 3.33 1.61 17.11
N GLN A 197 2.67 0.89 16.21
CA GLN A 197 3.34 -0.08 15.33
C GLN A 197 4.11 0.63 14.23
N THR A 198 5.30 0.08 13.92
CA THR A 198 6.16 0.55 12.84
C THR A 198 6.44 -0.56 11.84
N GLY A 199 6.20 -0.28 10.57
CA GLY A 199 6.46 -1.19 9.46
C GLY A 199 7.20 -0.49 8.33
N ILE A 200 7.47 -1.23 7.28
CA ILE A 200 8.16 -0.71 6.10
C ILE A 200 7.41 -1.02 4.82
N MET A 201 7.59 -0.17 3.84
CA MET A 201 7.21 -0.46 2.47
C MET A 201 8.31 -1.31 1.81
N ILE A 202 7.97 -2.53 1.43
CA ILE A 202 8.86 -3.39 0.65
C ILE A 202 8.73 -3.01 -0.83
N GLU A 203 9.64 -2.21 -1.30
CA GLU A 203 9.62 -1.66 -2.66
C GLU A 203 11.00 -1.58 -3.30
N THR A 204 12.04 -2.01 -2.58
CA THR A 204 13.41 -2.11 -3.10
C THR A 204 13.86 -3.57 -3.19
N PRO A 205 14.69 -3.94 -4.20
CA PRO A 205 15.25 -5.30 -4.27
C PRO A 205 16.06 -5.68 -3.02
N ALA A 206 16.74 -4.72 -2.39
CA ALA A 206 17.51 -4.96 -1.17
C ALA A 206 16.57 -5.40 -0.02
N ALA A 207 15.44 -4.70 0.18
CA ALA A 207 14.46 -5.08 1.21
C ALA A 207 13.87 -6.48 0.95
N VAL A 208 13.62 -6.86 -0.31
CA VAL A 208 13.18 -8.22 -0.66
C VAL A 208 14.21 -9.27 -0.29
N LEU A 209 15.49 -9.01 -0.58
CA LEU A 209 16.58 -9.95 -0.28
C LEU A 209 16.80 -10.10 1.23
N CYS A 210 16.67 -9.01 1.98
CA CYS A 210 16.83 -8.93 3.43
C CYS A 210 15.51 -9.08 4.21
N ALA A 211 14.41 -9.49 3.56
CA ALA A 211 13.09 -9.53 4.17
C ALA A 211 13.03 -10.38 5.46
N ASP A 212 13.78 -11.48 5.54
CA ASP A 212 13.86 -12.34 6.73
C ASP A 212 14.49 -11.62 7.94
N ASP A 213 15.49 -10.78 7.71
CA ASP A 213 16.12 -9.99 8.77
C ASP A 213 15.28 -8.78 9.16
N LEU A 214 14.71 -8.08 8.18
CA LEU A 214 13.78 -6.97 8.42
C LEU A 214 12.52 -7.41 9.18
N ALA A 215 11.99 -8.61 8.89
CA ALA A 215 10.81 -9.14 9.57
C ALA A 215 11.01 -9.36 11.08
N LYS A 216 12.24 -9.51 11.56
CA LYS A 216 12.54 -9.61 12.99
C LYS A 216 12.37 -8.28 13.74
N GLU A 217 12.52 -7.18 13.04
CA GLU A 217 12.57 -5.84 13.60
C GLU A 217 11.26 -5.06 13.44
N VAL A 218 10.52 -5.27 12.35
CA VAL A 218 9.28 -4.54 12.04
C VAL A 218 8.05 -5.19 12.68
N ASP A 219 6.94 -4.44 12.75
CA ASP A 219 5.64 -4.96 13.15
C ASP A 219 4.84 -5.51 11.97
N PHE A 220 5.01 -4.98 10.76
CA PHE A 220 4.32 -5.40 9.54
C PHE A 220 5.12 -5.03 8.27
N PHE A 221 4.77 -5.67 7.16
CA PHE A 221 5.21 -5.29 5.81
C PHE A 221 4.02 -4.78 4.99
N SER A 222 4.29 -3.82 4.10
CA SER A 222 3.38 -3.46 3.00
C SER A 222 4.16 -3.43 1.69
N ILE A 223 3.74 -4.22 0.70
CA ILE A 223 4.45 -4.34 -0.58
C ILE A 223 4.04 -3.20 -1.51
N GLY A 224 5.00 -2.34 -1.86
CA GLY A 224 4.84 -1.25 -2.82
C GLY A 224 5.15 -1.70 -4.23
N THR A 225 4.22 -2.39 -4.91
CA THR A 225 4.48 -3.07 -6.19
C THR A 225 4.88 -2.13 -7.32
N ASN A 226 4.49 -0.85 -7.26
CA ASN A 226 4.81 0.10 -8.33
C ASN A 226 6.33 0.35 -8.39
N ASP A 227 6.94 0.73 -7.28
CA ASP A 227 8.39 0.96 -7.21
C ASP A 227 9.15 -0.37 -7.20
N LEU A 228 8.64 -1.41 -6.54
CA LEU A 228 9.25 -2.74 -6.56
C LEU A 228 9.41 -3.28 -7.98
N THR A 229 8.39 -3.17 -8.82
CA THR A 229 8.45 -3.60 -10.22
C THR A 229 9.48 -2.79 -11.00
N GLN A 230 9.49 -1.46 -10.82
CA GLN A 230 10.44 -0.55 -11.45
C GLN A 230 11.88 -0.93 -11.13
N TYR A 231 12.19 -1.12 -9.85
CA TYR A 231 13.55 -1.42 -9.41
C TYR A 231 14.00 -2.85 -9.71
N LEU A 232 13.12 -3.84 -9.59
CA LEU A 232 13.45 -5.23 -9.92
C LEU A 232 13.73 -5.42 -11.41
N LEU A 233 12.98 -4.72 -12.26
CA LEU A 233 13.14 -4.84 -13.71
C LEU A 233 14.12 -3.79 -14.28
N ALA A 234 14.61 -2.86 -13.45
CA ALA A 234 15.42 -1.71 -13.88
C ALA A 234 14.75 -0.92 -15.03
N VAL A 235 13.44 -0.70 -14.93
CA VAL A 235 12.61 -0.05 -15.95
C VAL A 235 11.91 1.15 -15.35
N ASP A 236 12.22 2.33 -15.83
CA ASP A 236 11.49 3.55 -15.49
C ASP A 236 10.08 3.51 -16.11
N ARG A 237 9.06 3.42 -15.26
CA ARG A 237 7.64 3.39 -15.67
C ARG A 237 7.19 4.68 -16.38
N GLY A 238 7.87 5.80 -16.13
CA GLY A 238 7.61 7.09 -16.77
C GLY A 238 8.20 7.19 -18.18
N ASN A 239 9.16 6.33 -18.54
CA ASN A 239 9.80 6.36 -19.85
C ASN A 239 8.94 5.64 -20.90
N GLN A 240 8.31 6.42 -21.78
CA GLN A 240 7.40 5.92 -22.81
C GLN A 240 8.02 4.88 -23.77
N LYS A 241 9.34 4.91 -24.00
CA LYS A 241 10.01 4.00 -24.93
C LYS A 241 10.12 2.59 -24.36
N ILE A 242 10.28 2.44 -23.05
CA ILE A 242 10.51 1.17 -22.37
C ILE A 242 9.37 0.76 -21.43
N SER A 243 8.32 1.59 -21.28
CA SER A 243 7.20 1.32 -20.38
C SER A 243 6.52 -0.04 -20.63
N LYS A 244 6.60 -0.58 -21.84
CA LYS A 244 6.10 -1.95 -22.17
C LYS A 244 6.86 -3.06 -21.43
N MET A 245 8.08 -2.80 -20.97
CA MET A 245 8.88 -3.73 -20.18
C MET A 245 8.46 -3.74 -18.71
N TYR A 246 7.79 -2.67 -18.24
CA TYR A 246 7.23 -2.59 -16.91
C TYR A 246 5.98 -3.48 -16.81
N ASN A 247 6.11 -4.61 -16.10
CA ASN A 247 5.01 -5.57 -15.98
C ASN A 247 5.08 -6.29 -14.63
N SER A 248 4.10 -6.06 -13.76
CA SER A 248 4.04 -6.68 -12.43
C SER A 248 3.76 -8.20 -12.47
N PHE A 249 3.32 -8.75 -13.60
CA PHE A 249 3.23 -10.20 -13.82
C PHE A 249 4.55 -10.85 -14.23
N HIS A 250 5.64 -10.09 -14.23
CA HIS A 250 6.96 -10.66 -14.53
C HIS A 250 7.37 -11.67 -13.44
N PRO A 251 7.90 -12.86 -13.80
CA PRO A 251 8.24 -13.90 -12.83
C PRO A 251 9.15 -13.42 -11.68
N ALA A 252 10.09 -12.50 -11.94
CA ALA A 252 10.96 -11.96 -10.92
C ALA A 252 10.16 -11.16 -9.86
N VAL A 253 9.15 -10.40 -10.29
CA VAL A 253 8.29 -9.61 -9.39
C VAL A 253 7.42 -10.54 -8.54
N LEU A 254 6.81 -11.57 -9.16
CA LEU A 254 5.95 -12.52 -8.46
C LEU A 254 6.72 -13.33 -7.41
N ARG A 255 7.95 -13.76 -7.76
CA ARG A 255 8.83 -14.45 -6.80
C ARG A 255 9.28 -13.55 -5.66
N ALA A 256 9.54 -12.27 -5.94
CA ALA A 256 9.87 -11.29 -4.91
C ALA A 256 8.70 -11.09 -3.93
N ILE A 257 7.47 -10.93 -4.44
CA ILE A 257 6.26 -10.82 -3.63
C ILE A 257 6.10 -12.07 -2.74
N ASN A 258 6.18 -13.26 -3.32
CA ASN A 258 6.04 -14.52 -2.57
C ASN A 258 7.09 -14.65 -1.47
N LYS A 259 8.35 -14.32 -1.79
CA LYS A 259 9.46 -14.34 -0.81
C LYS A 259 9.19 -13.41 0.38
N VAL A 260 8.67 -12.21 0.14
CA VAL A 260 8.34 -11.24 1.20
C VAL A 260 7.21 -11.75 2.09
N ILE A 261 6.16 -12.34 1.49
CA ILE A 261 5.03 -12.92 2.23
C ILE A 261 5.52 -14.07 3.12
N GLU A 262 6.32 -14.99 2.58
CA GLU A 262 6.90 -16.11 3.33
C GLU A 262 7.79 -15.62 4.48
N ALA A 263 8.65 -14.62 4.24
CA ALA A 263 9.52 -14.04 5.26
C ALA A 263 8.72 -13.39 6.39
N GLY A 264 7.70 -12.59 6.05
CA GLY A 264 6.80 -11.99 7.05
C GLY A 264 6.10 -13.03 7.90
N HIS A 265 5.45 -14.02 7.28
CA HIS A 265 4.72 -15.08 7.98
C HIS A 265 5.64 -15.96 8.86
N LYS A 266 6.86 -16.25 8.42
CA LYS A 266 7.86 -16.98 9.21
C LYS A 266 8.13 -16.30 10.55
N HIS A 267 8.02 -14.99 10.62
CA HIS A 267 8.21 -14.19 11.84
C HIS A 267 6.89 -13.69 12.45
N GLY A 268 5.75 -14.23 12.02
CA GLY A 268 4.42 -13.87 12.55
C GLY A 268 3.97 -12.46 12.23
N LYS A 269 4.47 -11.87 11.13
CA LYS A 269 4.13 -10.52 10.70
C LYS A 269 3.02 -10.52 9.66
N ILE A 270 2.13 -9.54 9.74
CA ILE A 270 1.14 -9.27 8.70
C ILE A 270 1.85 -8.71 7.48
N VAL A 271 1.47 -9.17 6.29
CA VAL A 271 1.98 -8.67 5.02
C VAL A 271 0.83 -8.13 4.19
N GLY A 272 0.82 -6.82 3.99
CA GLY A 272 -0.10 -6.11 3.11
C GLY A 272 0.52 -5.77 1.77
N MET A 273 -0.31 -5.25 0.86
CA MET A 273 0.11 -4.70 -0.43
C MET A 273 -0.69 -3.45 -0.75
N CYS A 274 -0.01 -2.33 -1.01
CA CYS A 274 -0.65 -1.06 -1.32
C CYS A 274 -0.40 -0.56 -2.76
N GLY A 275 0.33 -1.31 -3.58
CA GLY A 275 0.47 -1.03 -5.00
C GLY A 275 -0.80 -1.36 -5.79
N GLU A 276 -0.93 -0.78 -7.00
CA GLU A 276 -2.08 -0.98 -7.88
C GLU A 276 -2.36 -2.46 -8.21
N PHE A 277 -1.33 -3.29 -8.12
CA PHE A 277 -1.42 -4.72 -8.37
C PHE A 277 -2.34 -5.45 -7.40
N ALA A 278 -2.57 -4.92 -6.18
CA ALA A 278 -3.49 -5.48 -5.19
C ALA A 278 -4.96 -5.50 -5.65
N SER A 279 -5.35 -4.64 -6.58
CA SER A 279 -6.72 -4.58 -7.12
C SER A 279 -6.90 -5.25 -8.48
N ASP A 280 -5.82 -5.74 -9.10
CA ASP A 280 -5.90 -6.39 -10.41
C ASP A 280 -6.66 -7.73 -10.28
N GLU A 281 -7.73 -7.87 -11.07
CA GLU A 281 -8.63 -9.04 -11.01
C GLU A 281 -7.90 -10.37 -11.26
N LYS A 282 -6.83 -10.37 -12.07
CA LYS A 282 -6.01 -11.56 -12.32
C LYS A 282 -4.98 -11.82 -11.24
N ALA A 283 -4.53 -10.75 -10.57
CA ALA A 283 -3.56 -10.85 -9.49
C ALA A 283 -4.21 -11.34 -8.19
N ILE A 284 -5.42 -10.92 -7.88
CA ILE A 284 -6.12 -11.26 -6.63
C ILE A 284 -6.09 -12.77 -6.33
N PRO A 285 -6.41 -13.70 -7.26
CA PRO A 285 -6.39 -15.12 -6.93
C PRO A 285 -5.00 -15.63 -6.52
N MET A 286 -3.95 -15.25 -7.24
CA MET A 286 -2.60 -15.70 -6.92
C MET A 286 -2.05 -15.02 -5.66
N LEU A 287 -2.33 -13.72 -5.43
CA LEU A 287 -1.94 -13.01 -4.21
C LEU A 287 -2.62 -13.60 -2.98
N LEU A 288 -3.92 -13.91 -3.09
CA LEU A 288 -4.64 -14.65 -2.05
C LEU A 288 -3.96 -16.00 -1.80
N GLY A 289 -3.62 -16.74 -2.86
CA GLY A 289 -2.96 -18.05 -2.78
C GLY A 289 -1.54 -18.00 -2.20
N MET A 290 -0.78 -16.93 -2.43
CA MET A 290 0.50 -16.67 -1.79
C MET A 290 0.35 -16.38 -0.29
N GLY A 291 -0.87 -16.08 0.16
CA GLY A 291 -1.17 -15.82 1.57
C GLY A 291 -1.19 -14.35 1.95
N LEU A 292 -1.27 -13.41 1.01
CA LEU A 292 -1.37 -11.98 1.32
C LEU A 292 -2.50 -11.73 2.33
N ASP A 293 -2.23 -10.93 3.37
CA ASP A 293 -3.15 -10.69 4.49
C ASP A 293 -4.03 -9.46 4.27
N GLU A 294 -3.47 -8.41 3.68
CA GLU A 294 -4.14 -7.12 3.46
C GLU A 294 -3.98 -6.68 2.00
N PHE A 295 -5.09 -6.31 1.38
CA PHE A 295 -5.15 -5.77 0.03
C PHE A 295 -5.60 -4.31 0.11
N SER A 296 -4.68 -3.36 -0.17
CA SER A 296 -4.99 -1.94 -0.14
C SER A 296 -5.02 -1.35 -1.55
N MET A 297 -6.11 -0.65 -1.86
CA MET A 297 -6.43 -0.20 -3.22
C MET A 297 -7.21 1.12 -3.21
N THR A 298 -7.52 1.66 -4.37
CA THR A 298 -8.45 2.81 -4.43
C THR A 298 -9.83 2.41 -3.88
N ALA A 299 -10.51 3.33 -3.22
CA ALA A 299 -11.82 3.05 -2.59
C ALA A 299 -12.84 2.45 -3.57
N THR A 300 -12.76 2.80 -4.85
CA THR A 300 -13.65 2.31 -5.91
C THR A 300 -13.50 0.82 -6.21
N GLU A 301 -12.33 0.24 -5.95
CA GLU A 301 -12.02 -1.16 -6.23
C GLU A 301 -12.38 -2.11 -5.06
N VAL A 302 -12.57 -1.59 -3.85
CA VAL A 302 -12.81 -2.38 -2.63
C VAL A 302 -13.99 -3.35 -2.77
N ALA A 303 -15.11 -2.88 -3.32
CA ALA A 303 -16.30 -3.72 -3.48
C ALA A 303 -16.09 -4.84 -4.51
N SER A 304 -15.36 -4.56 -5.61
CA SER A 304 -15.00 -5.55 -6.64
C SER A 304 -14.04 -6.59 -6.09
N ALA A 305 -13.00 -6.18 -5.38
CA ALA A 305 -12.05 -7.08 -4.74
C ALA A 305 -12.75 -8.01 -3.72
N ARG A 306 -13.65 -7.45 -2.89
CA ARG A 306 -14.46 -8.24 -1.94
C ARG A 306 -15.30 -9.28 -2.66
N TYR A 307 -15.97 -8.88 -3.74
CA TYR A 307 -16.76 -9.81 -4.56
C TYR A 307 -15.86 -10.93 -5.12
N ASN A 308 -14.72 -10.60 -5.67
CA ASN A 308 -13.79 -11.56 -6.26
C ASN A 308 -13.31 -12.56 -5.20
N ILE A 309 -12.78 -12.09 -4.05
CA ILE A 309 -12.27 -12.94 -2.98
C ILE A 309 -13.35 -13.89 -2.44
N ARG A 310 -14.57 -13.39 -2.24
CA ARG A 310 -15.69 -14.21 -1.74
C ARG A 310 -16.14 -15.30 -2.72
N ASN A 311 -15.78 -15.20 -3.99
CA ASN A 311 -16.09 -16.22 -5.00
C ASN A 311 -14.92 -17.19 -5.25
N LEU A 312 -13.76 -16.98 -4.63
CA LEU A 312 -12.58 -17.83 -4.76
C LEU A 312 -12.59 -18.98 -3.74
N ASN A 313 -11.84 -20.04 -4.06
CA ASN A 313 -11.45 -21.10 -3.15
C ASN A 313 -9.96 -20.93 -2.83
N TYR A 314 -9.61 -20.76 -1.57
CA TYR A 314 -8.23 -20.48 -1.14
C TYR A 314 -7.27 -21.60 -1.52
N LYS A 315 -7.69 -22.87 -1.37
CA LYS A 315 -6.84 -24.02 -1.72
C LYS A 315 -6.53 -24.10 -3.21
N GLU A 316 -7.48 -23.68 -4.06
CA GLU A 316 -7.25 -23.59 -5.51
C GLU A 316 -6.31 -22.41 -5.82
N CYS A 317 -6.48 -21.28 -5.14
CA CYS A 317 -5.58 -20.15 -5.24
C CYS A 317 -4.15 -20.49 -4.81
N GLN A 318 -3.95 -21.29 -3.77
CA GLN A 318 -2.62 -21.78 -3.35
C GLN A 318 -1.94 -22.63 -4.43
N LYS A 319 -2.68 -23.51 -5.10
CA LYS A 319 -2.14 -24.28 -6.23
C LYS A 319 -1.71 -23.36 -7.36
N LEU A 320 -2.58 -22.41 -7.73
CA LEU A 320 -2.26 -21.40 -8.75
C LEU A 320 -1.00 -20.62 -8.39
N ALA A 321 -0.88 -20.12 -7.16
CA ALA A 321 0.28 -19.35 -6.69
C ALA A 321 1.58 -20.16 -6.81
N ASN A 322 1.56 -21.41 -6.38
CA ASN A 322 2.71 -22.31 -6.50
C ASN A 322 3.13 -22.54 -7.96
N GLU A 323 2.16 -22.74 -8.87
CA GLU A 323 2.42 -22.94 -10.29
C GLU A 323 2.95 -21.68 -10.96
N VAL A 324 2.39 -20.50 -10.62
CA VAL A 324 2.83 -19.19 -11.13
C VAL A 324 4.28 -18.91 -10.74
N CYS A 325 4.67 -19.18 -9.50
CA CYS A 325 6.02 -18.88 -8.99
C CYS A 325 7.14 -19.67 -9.68
N ILE A 326 6.84 -20.82 -10.30
CA ILE A 326 7.83 -21.64 -11.03
C ILE A 326 7.91 -21.34 -12.52
N LYS A 327 6.98 -20.53 -13.08
CA LYS A 327 7.01 -20.16 -14.49
C LYS A 327 8.19 -19.25 -14.83
N GLY A 328 8.70 -19.40 -16.05
CA GLY A 328 9.87 -18.66 -16.54
C GLY A 328 9.54 -17.40 -17.31
N THR A 329 8.31 -17.30 -17.86
CA THR A 329 7.91 -16.22 -18.76
C THR A 329 6.57 -15.61 -18.37
N ILE A 330 6.36 -14.33 -18.74
CA ILE A 330 5.08 -13.65 -18.55
C ILE A 330 3.96 -14.39 -19.32
N ALA A 331 4.26 -14.94 -20.49
CA ALA A 331 3.27 -15.64 -21.30
C ALA A 331 2.72 -16.87 -20.57
N GLU A 332 3.58 -17.71 -19.99
CA GLU A 332 3.19 -18.87 -19.19
C GLU A 332 2.39 -18.47 -17.93
N VAL A 333 2.79 -17.38 -17.26
CA VAL A 333 2.03 -16.83 -16.13
C VAL A 333 0.64 -16.44 -16.57
N MET A 334 0.52 -15.66 -17.65
CA MET A 334 -0.76 -15.18 -18.15
C MET A 334 -1.67 -16.30 -18.68
N GLU A 335 -1.11 -17.36 -19.21
CA GLU A 335 -1.85 -18.57 -19.60
C GLU A 335 -2.53 -19.19 -18.39
N LEU A 336 -1.78 -19.47 -17.32
CA LEU A 336 -2.34 -20.00 -16.07
C LEU A 336 -3.44 -19.11 -15.48
N LEU A 337 -3.19 -17.79 -15.41
CA LEU A 337 -4.16 -16.84 -14.86
C LEU A 337 -5.42 -16.72 -15.72
N ASN A 338 -5.33 -16.86 -17.04
CA ASN A 338 -6.48 -16.82 -17.94
C ASN A 338 -7.31 -18.11 -17.90
N ASP A 339 -6.72 -19.24 -17.52
CA ASP A 339 -7.39 -20.53 -17.42
C ASP A 339 -7.95 -20.80 -16.02
N PHE A 340 -7.51 -20.05 -15.03
CA PHE A 340 -8.00 -20.17 -13.67
C PHE A 340 -9.49 -19.80 -13.56
N GLY A 341 -10.29 -20.73 -13.05
CA GLY A 341 -11.74 -20.53 -12.86
C GLY A 341 -12.60 -20.77 -14.11
N LYS A 342 -12.04 -21.36 -15.19
CA LYS A 342 -12.82 -21.88 -16.33
C LYS A 342 -13.26 -23.33 -16.00
#